data_5c9140ff539c7dc6bf0be3074a959cb4
#
_entry.id   5c9140ff539c7dc6bf0be3074a959cb4
#
_cell.length_a   1.000
_cell.length_b   1.000
_cell.length_c   1.000
_cell.angle_alpha   90.00
_cell.angle_beta   90.00
_cell.angle_gamma   90.00
#
_symmetry.space_group_name_H-M   'P 1'
#
loop_
_entity.id
_entity.type
_entity.pdbx_description
1 polymer ?
#
loop_
_entity_poly.entity_id
_entity_poly.type
_entity_poly.pdbx_seq_one_letter_code
_entity_poly.pdbx_strand_id
1 'polypeptide(L)'
;MVKVLIKKLDEKVKLPEYKTTGSSGLDLTAFIEKKIVIKPGENALVPTGISIAIPEDTEVQIRPRSGLAAKNNISVLNTPGTIDSDYRGEIKVILFNHGDKDFTVNNNDRIAQMILMPILKVDFETVETLPETIRGSGGFGSTGK
;
A
#
# COMPACT_ATOMS: atom_id res chain seq x y z
N MET A 1 5.24 16.65 13.07
CA MET A 1 4.33 15.54 12.65
C MET A 1 3.24 16.11 11.77
N VAL A 2 2.87 15.39 10.71
CA VAL A 2 1.78 15.79 9.80
C VAL A 2 0.45 15.28 10.38
N LYS A 3 -0.58 16.14 10.36
CA LYS A 3 -1.93 15.78 10.83
C LYS A 3 -2.72 15.12 9.70
N VAL A 4 -3.23 13.92 9.94
CA VAL A 4 -4.12 13.17 9.06
C VAL A 4 -5.46 13.00 9.78
N LEU A 5 -6.57 13.32 9.10
CA LEU A 5 -7.89 13.05 9.63
C LEU A 5 -8.27 11.60 9.31
N ILE A 6 -8.85 10.90 10.28
CA ILE A 6 -9.26 9.51 10.12
C ILE A 6 -10.70 9.33 10.61
N LYS A 7 -11.51 8.64 9.81
CA LYS A 7 -12.86 8.25 10.15
C LYS A 7 -12.91 6.73 10.30
N LYS A 8 -13.38 6.26 11.44
CA LYS A 8 -13.77 4.87 11.64
C LYS A 8 -15.17 4.64 11.07
N LEU A 9 -15.36 3.60 10.29
CA LEU A 9 -16.66 3.22 9.73
C LEU A 9 -17.50 2.40 10.73
N ASP A 10 -16.85 1.88 11.78
CA ASP A 10 -17.47 1.18 12.90
C ASP A 10 -16.65 1.48 14.17
N GLU A 11 -17.31 1.57 15.33
CA GLU A 11 -16.64 1.87 16.61
C GLU A 11 -15.58 0.82 17.00
N LYS A 12 -15.76 -0.44 16.58
CA LYS A 12 -14.85 -1.55 16.85
C LYS A 12 -13.57 -1.53 16.02
N VAL A 13 -13.49 -0.68 14.99
CA VAL A 13 -12.31 -0.56 14.14
C VAL A 13 -11.11 -0.10 14.97
N LYS A 14 -10.00 -0.80 14.83
CA LYS A 14 -8.71 -0.41 15.42
C LYS A 14 -8.03 0.61 14.52
N LEU A 15 -7.54 1.70 15.13
CA LEU A 15 -6.75 2.68 14.40
C LEU A 15 -5.36 2.11 14.05
N PRO A 16 -4.83 2.48 12.87
CA PRO A 16 -3.44 2.17 12.54
C PRO A 16 -2.46 2.81 13.53
N GLU A 17 -1.40 2.10 13.87
CA GLU A 17 -0.40 2.59 14.82
C GLU A 17 1.02 2.23 14.39
N TYR A 18 1.99 3.08 14.75
CA TYR A 18 3.40 2.74 14.66
C TYR A 18 3.75 1.74 15.77
N LYS A 19 4.43 0.66 15.43
CA LYS A 19 4.81 -0.35 16.42
C LYS A 19 6.05 0.03 17.22
N THR A 20 6.91 0.86 16.65
CA THR A 20 8.10 1.42 17.30
C THR A 20 8.24 2.89 16.89
N THR A 21 9.04 3.65 17.65
CA THR A 21 9.35 5.06 17.35
C THR A 21 10.07 5.24 16.02
N GLY A 22 10.78 4.22 15.53
CA GLY A 22 11.48 4.23 14.25
C GLY A 22 10.70 3.61 13.10
N SER A 23 9.47 3.15 13.31
CA SER A 23 8.64 2.58 12.24
C SER A 23 8.30 3.65 11.20
N SER A 24 8.47 3.33 9.91
CA SER A 24 8.05 4.20 8.80
C SER A 24 6.59 4.01 8.43
N GLY A 25 6.05 2.80 8.64
CA GLY A 25 4.68 2.43 8.29
C GLY A 25 3.80 2.16 9.52
N LEU A 26 2.52 2.45 9.35
CA LEU A 26 1.47 2.07 10.30
C LEU A 26 0.82 0.77 9.82
N ASP A 27 0.67 -0.21 10.72
CA ASP A 27 -0.01 -1.46 10.38
C ASP A 27 -1.50 -1.22 10.10
N LEU A 28 -1.98 -1.79 8.98
CA LEU A 28 -3.40 -1.88 8.64
C LEU A 28 -3.93 -3.26 9.04
N THR A 29 -5.09 -3.26 9.67
CA THR A 29 -5.79 -4.49 10.07
C THR A 29 -7.04 -4.72 9.23
N ALA A 30 -7.35 -5.98 8.97
CA ALA A 30 -8.62 -6.37 8.37
C ALA A 30 -9.79 -6.05 9.31
N PHE A 31 -10.86 -5.49 8.76
CA PHE A 31 -12.14 -5.32 9.45
C PHE A 31 -13.23 -6.05 8.68
N ILE A 32 -13.49 -7.29 9.08
CA ILE A 32 -14.36 -8.24 8.38
C ILE A 32 -15.25 -9.00 9.37
N GLU A 33 -16.46 -9.32 8.95
CA GLU A 33 -17.39 -10.13 9.76
C GLU A 33 -17.09 -11.64 9.66
N LYS A 34 -16.71 -12.08 8.46
CA LYS A 34 -16.38 -13.48 8.16
C LYS A 34 -14.97 -13.58 7.63
N LYS A 35 -14.25 -14.65 8.03
CA LYS A 35 -12.92 -14.93 7.50
C LYS A 35 -12.94 -14.98 5.97
N ILE A 36 -11.86 -14.47 5.37
CA ILE A 36 -11.63 -14.53 3.92
C ILE A 36 -10.54 -15.58 3.67
N VAL A 37 -10.81 -16.53 2.78
CA VAL A 37 -9.82 -17.53 2.34
C VAL A 37 -9.36 -17.14 0.94
N ILE A 38 -8.05 -16.94 0.78
CA ILE A 38 -7.40 -16.61 -0.50
C ILE A 38 -6.63 -17.85 -0.96
N LYS A 39 -7.11 -18.51 -2.01
CA LYS A 39 -6.46 -19.67 -2.58
C LYS A 39 -5.17 -19.30 -3.32
N PRO A 40 -4.26 -20.27 -3.55
CA PRO A 40 -3.10 -20.06 -4.40
C PRO A 40 -3.45 -19.44 -5.76
N GLY A 41 -2.75 -18.35 -6.13
CA GLY A 41 -2.99 -17.63 -7.38
C GLY A 41 -4.21 -16.71 -7.40
N GLU A 42 -4.93 -16.59 -6.29
CA GLU A 42 -6.09 -15.71 -6.17
C GLU A 42 -5.79 -14.44 -5.38
N ASN A 43 -6.65 -13.46 -5.50
CA ASN A 43 -6.63 -12.23 -4.71
C ASN A 43 -7.96 -12.02 -3.97
N ALA A 44 -7.92 -11.15 -2.97
CA ALA A 44 -9.11 -10.69 -2.26
C ALA A 44 -8.97 -9.21 -1.89
N LEU A 45 -10.08 -8.49 -2.01
CA LEU A 45 -10.20 -7.11 -1.55
C LEU A 45 -10.62 -7.11 -0.08
N VAL A 46 -9.69 -6.77 0.81
CA VAL A 46 -9.89 -6.85 2.27
C VAL A 46 -10.16 -5.45 2.83
N PRO A 47 -11.34 -5.19 3.41
CA PRO A 47 -11.67 -3.90 4.02
C PRO A 47 -10.91 -3.69 5.33
N THR A 48 -10.64 -2.42 5.65
CA THR A 48 -9.97 -2.00 6.88
C THR A 48 -10.87 -1.22 7.84
N GLY A 49 -12.05 -0.83 7.40
CA GLY A 49 -13.02 -0.07 8.19
C GLY A 49 -12.62 1.38 8.43
N ILE A 50 -11.64 1.93 7.71
CA ILE A 50 -11.21 3.32 7.85
C ILE A 50 -11.27 4.09 6.54
N SER A 51 -11.55 5.38 6.65
CA SER A 51 -11.35 6.40 5.60
C SER A 51 -10.47 7.51 6.15
N ILE A 52 -9.66 8.13 5.31
CA ILE A 52 -8.72 9.19 5.71
C ILE A 52 -8.87 10.43 4.85
N ALA A 53 -8.41 11.57 5.39
CA ALA A 53 -8.13 12.77 4.63
C ALA A 53 -6.70 13.21 4.96
N ILE A 54 -5.88 13.27 3.94
CA ILE A 54 -4.47 13.65 4.02
C ILE A 54 -4.26 15.03 3.40
N PRO A 55 -3.17 15.74 3.75
CA PRO A 55 -2.84 17.02 3.13
C PRO A 55 -2.66 16.91 1.62
N GLU A 56 -2.94 17.99 0.90
CA GLU A 56 -2.53 18.15 -0.50
C GLU A 56 -1.01 17.96 -0.62
N ASP A 57 -0.54 17.58 -1.79
CA ASP A 57 0.86 17.26 -2.07
C ASP A 57 1.42 16.08 -1.27
N THR A 58 0.52 15.23 -0.73
CA THR A 58 0.86 13.93 -0.15
C THR A 58 0.04 12.79 -0.75
N GLU A 59 0.56 11.58 -0.66
CA GLU A 59 -0.16 10.33 -0.89
C GLU A 59 0.02 9.39 0.29
N VAL A 60 -0.86 8.40 0.44
CA VAL A 60 -0.57 7.24 1.28
C VAL A 60 -0.28 6.04 0.39
N GLN A 61 0.87 5.41 0.62
CA GLN A 61 1.23 4.15 -0.03
C GLN A 61 0.84 2.96 0.83
N ILE A 62 0.14 2.01 0.22
CA ILE A 62 -0.18 0.71 0.82
C ILE A 62 0.85 -0.31 0.34
N ARG A 63 1.63 -0.82 1.28
CA ARG A 63 2.74 -1.75 1.02
C ARG A 63 2.54 -3.08 1.74
N PRO A 64 3.11 -4.19 1.23
CA PRO A 64 3.10 -5.47 1.91
C PRO A 64 3.81 -5.41 3.26
N ARG A 65 3.47 -6.34 4.14
CA ARG A 65 4.24 -6.63 5.35
C ARG A 65 5.27 -7.71 5.04
N SER A 66 6.53 -7.45 5.36
CA SER A 66 7.63 -8.39 5.13
C SER A 66 7.40 -9.77 5.75
N GLY A 67 6.78 -9.81 6.94
CA GLY A 67 6.47 -11.07 7.61
C GLY A 67 5.45 -11.93 6.86
N LEU A 68 4.41 -11.33 6.25
CA LEU A 68 3.45 -12.06 5.42
C LEU A 68 4.08 -12.49 4.09
N ALA A 69 4.90 -11.63 3.48
CA ALA A 69 5.62 -11.97 2.26
C ALA A 69 6.56 -13.16 2.47
N ALA A 70 7.41 -13.10 3.50
CA ALA A 70 8.43 -14.11 3.74
C ALA A 70 7.86 -15.46 4.22
N LYS A 71 6.81 -15.44 5.06
CA LYS A 71 6.29 -16.66 5.69
C LYS A 71 5.12 -17.29 4.94
N ASN A 72 4.32 -16.47 4.27
CA ASN A 72 3.05 -16.89 3.68
C ASN A 72 2.97 -16.62 2.17
N ASN A 73 3.99 -15.99 1.55
CA ASN A 73 3.99 -15.57 0.15
C ASN A 73 2.80 -14.66 -0.20
N ILE A 74 2.39 -13.79 0.74
CA ILE A 74 1.29 -12.85 0.54
C ILE A 74 1.86 -11.47 0.20
N SER A 75 1.33 -10.87 -0.85
CA SER A 75 1.64 -9.50 -1.24
C SER A 75 0.39 -8.63 -1.30
N VAL A 76 0.59 -7.32 -1.45
CA VAL A 76 -0.43 -6.39 -1.94
C VAL A 76 -0.30 -6.37 -3.46
N LEU A 77 -1.35 -6.77 -4.18
CA LEU A 77 -1.29 -7.01 -5.62
C LEU A 77 -0.82 -5.79 -6.43
N ASN A 78 -1.31 -4.61 -6.08
CA ASN A 78 -0.99 -3.34 -6.74
C ASN A 78 0.11 -2.55 -6.03
N THR A 79 0.96 -3.21 -5.24
CA THR A 79 1.97 -2.50 -4.43
C THR A 79 2.96 -1.69 -5.28
N PRO A 80 3.29 -0.45 -4.87
CA PRO A 80 2.67 0.32 -3.80
C PRO A 80 1.27 0.83 -4.19
N GLY A 81 0.25 0.43 -3.45
CA GLY A 81 -1.12 0.93 -3.66
C GLY A 81 -1.18 2.43 -3.30
N THR A 82 -1.82 3.24 -4.13
CA THR A 82 -1.88 4.69 -3.95
C THR A 82 -3.24 5.11 -3.39
N ILE A 83 -3.22 5.91 -2.32
CA ILE A 83 -4.38 6.62 -1.81
C ILE A 83 -4.14 8.11 -2.02
N ASP A 84 -4.92 8.70 -2.90
CA ASP A 84 -4.82 10.12 -3.26
C ASP A 84 -5.36 11.05 -2.16
N SER A 85 -4.90 12.29 -2.16
CA SER A 85 -5.30 13.28 -1.14
C SER A 85 -6.78 13.64 -1.17
N ASP A 86 -7.46 13.47 -2.29
CA ASP A 86 -8.89 13.71 -2.49
C ASP A 86 -9.76 12.45 -2.36
N TYR A 87 -9.17 11.27 -2.14
CA TYR A 87 -9.93 10.04 -1.90
C TYR A 87 -10.58 10.06 -0.52
N ARG A 88 -11.88 9.75 -0.44
CA ARG A 88 -12.67 9.73 0.82
C ARG A 88 -13.35 8.38 1.06
N GLY A 89 -13.13 7.42 0.20
CA GLY A 89 -13.67 6.08 0.36
C GLY A 89 -12.95 5.27 1.44
N GLU A 90 -13.47 4.10 1.74
CA GLU A 90 -12.82 3.14 2.61
C GLU A 90 -11.50 2.65 2.03
N ILE A 91 -10.45 2.62 2.84
CA ILE A 91 -9.20 1.95 2.46
C ILE A 91 -9.42 0.45 2.47
N LYS A 92 -9.21 -0.17 1.32
CA LYS A 92 -9.24 -1.62 1.15
C LYS A 92 -7.92 -2.10 0.58
N VAL A 93 -7.47 -3.26 1.03
CA VAL A 93 -6.19 -3.85 0.61
C VAL A 93 -6.44 -5.03 -0.32
N ILE A 94 -5.81 -5.02 -1.49
CA ILE A 94 -5.88 -6.13 -2.44
C ILE A 94 -4.74 -7.10 -2.11
N LEU A 95 -5.04 -8.15 -1.35
CA LEU A 95 -4.07 -9.20 -1.05
C LEU A 95 -4.01 -10.22 -2.17
N PHE A 96 -2.81 -10.67 -2.50
CA PHE A 96 -2.58 -11.74 -3.46
C PHE A 96 -1.79 -12.89 -2.82
N ASN A 97 -2.22 -14.12 -3.07
CA ASN A 97 -1.54 -15.32 -2.58
C ASN A 97 -0.67 -15.93 -3.67
N HIS A 98 0.67 -15.75 -3.55
CA HIS A 98 1.68 -16.34 -4.42
C HIS A 98 2.12 -17.74 -3.94
N GLY A 99 1.61 -18.20 -2.81
CA GLY A 99 1.97 -19.47 -2.22
C GLY A 99 1.26 -20.67 -2.86
N ASP A 100 1.46 -21.82 -2.27
CA ASP A 100 0.89 -23.11 -2.67
C ASP A 100 -0.21 -23.62 -1.73
N LYS A 101 -0.54 -22.84 -0.70
CA LYS A 101 -1.57 -23.16 0.31
C LYS A 101 -2.55 -22.02 0.47
N ASP A 102 -3.76 -22.35 0.88
CA ASP A 102 -4.78 -21.37 1.24
C ASP A 102 -4.26 -20.44 2.34
N PHE A 103 -4.51 -19.14 2.17
CA PHE A 103 -4.24 -18.12 3.19
C PHE A 103 -5.56 -17.60 3.76
N THR A 104 -5.71 -17.68 5.07
CA THR A 104 -6.91 -17.21 5.76
C THR A 104 -6.65 -15.87 6.43
N VAL A 105 -7.48 -14.88 6.12
CA VAL A 105 -7.52 -13.59 6.79
C VAL A 105 -8.66 -13.62 7.81
N ASN A 106 -8.34 -13.34 9.07
CA ASN A 106 -9.31 -13.18 10.14
C ASN A 106 -9.50 -11.69 10.49
N ASN A 107 -10.59 -11.37 11.17
CA ASN A 107 -10.81 -10.02 11.65
C ASN A 107 -9.66 -9.58 12.58
N ASN A 108 -9.21 -8.33 12.43
CA ASN A 108 -8.07 -7.74 13.11
C ASN A 108 -6.68 -8.31 12.75
N ASP A 109 -6.56 -9.20 11.78
CA ASP A 109 -5.24 -9.56 11.25
C ASP A 109 -4.56 -8.35 10.62
N ARG A 110 -3.26 -8.18 10.88
CA ARG A 110 -2.44 -7.16 10.24
C ARG A 110 -2.09 -7.60 8.83
N ILE A 111 -2.65 -6.94 7.83
CA ILE A 111 -2.63 -7.37 6.42
C ILE A 111 -1.68 -6.57 5.52
N ALA A 112 -1.41 -5.33 5.88
CA ALA A 112 -0.56 -4.42 5.11
C ALA A 112 0.02 -3.34 6.03
N GLN A 113 0.80 -2.44 5.47
CA GLN A 113 1.22 -1.21 6.14
C GLN A 113 0.95 0.00 5.25
N MET A 114 0.64 1.13 5.85
CA MET A 114 0.45 2.39 5.16
C MET A 114 1.54 3.38 5.52
N ILE A 115 2.00 4.16 4.54
CA ILE A 115 3.07 5.13 4.70
C ILE A 115 2.64 6.44 4.04
N LEU A 116 2.65 7.55 4.77
CA LEU A 116 2.42 8.88 4.21
C LEU A 116 3.70 9.35 3.51
N MET A 117 3.57 9.75 2.24
CA MET A 117 4.67 10.19 1.38
C MET A 117 4.37 11.57 0.80
N PRO A 118 5.37 12.47 0.69
CA PRO A 118 5.24 13.66 -0.12
C PRO A 118 5.25 13.29 -1.61
N ILE A 119 4.52 14.05 -2.42
CA ILE A 119 4.52 13.91 -3.87
C ILE A 119 4.99 15.19 -4.54
N LEU A 120 5.54 15.04 -5.73
CA LEU A 120 5.82 16.14 -6.65
C LEU A 120 4.85 16.05 -7.82
N LYS A 121 4.17 17.14 -8.13
CA LYS A 121 3.36 17.26 -9.34
C LYS A 121 4.26 17.69 -10.49
N VAL A 122 4.03 17.13 -11.68
CA VAL A 122 4.78 17.48 -12.87
C VAL A 122 3.94 18.35 -13.79
N ASP A 123 4.61 19.30 -14.44
CA ASP A 123 4.11 20.03 -15.59
C ASP A 123 5.00 19.67 -16.78
N PHE A 124 4.40 19.21 -17.87
CA PHE A 124 5.16 18.72 -19.03
C PHE A 124 5.37 19.82 -20.06
N GLU A 125 6.63 20.10 -20.36
CA GLU A 125 7.04 20.90 -21.51
C GLU A 125 7.45 19.94 -22.65
N THR A 126 6.75 20.04 -23.78
CA THR A 126 7.08 19.23 -24.96
C THR A 126 8.27 19.83 -25.69
N VAL A 127 9.31 19.05 -25.88
CA VAL A 127 10.52 19.42 -26.61
C VAL A 127 10.80 18.43 -27.75
N GLU A 128 11.49 18.85 -28.78
CA GLU A 128 11.90 17.97 -29.90
C GLU A 128 13.05 17.04 -29.47
N THR A 129 13.95 17.52 -28.63
CA THR A 129 15.13 16.78 -28.19
C THR A 129 15.34 16.97 -26.70
N LEU A 130 15.74 15.88 -25.99
CA LEU A 130 16.13 15.92 -24.58
C LEU A 130 17.63 16.24 -24.47
N PRO A 131 18.08 16.86 -23.35
CA PRO A 131 19.49 17.04 -23.07
C PRO A 131 20.27 15.72 -23.12
N GLU A 132 21.45 15.76 -23.73
CA GLU A 132 22.33 14.59 -23.80
C GLU A 132 22.89 14.19 -22.43
N THR A 133 23.08 12.90 -22.24
CA THR A 133 23.75 12.33 -21.05
C THR A 133 24.72 11.24 -21.46
N ILE A 134 25.71 10.94 -20.61
CA ILE A 134 26.68 9.85 -20.86
C ILE A 134 25.96 8.51 -21.06
N ARG A 135 24.87 8.27 -20.35
CA ARG A 135 24.06 7.04 -20.47
C ARG A 135 23.25 7.00 -21.77
N GLY A 136 22.82 8.17 -22.27
CA GLY A 136 21.94 8.26 -23.44
C GLY A 136 20.71 7.38 -23.31
N SER A 137 20.41 6.60 -24.35
CA SER A 137 19.31 5.66 -24.42
C SER A 137 19.59 4.28 -23.81
N GLY A 138 20.75 4.07 -23.21
CA GLY A 138 21.17 2.79 -22.63
C GLY A 138 20.27 2.37 -21.47
N GLY A 139 19.72 1.15 -21.55
CA GLY A 139 18.84 0.54 -20.55
C GLY A 139 18.85 -0.97 -20.67
N PHE A 140 17.95 -1.66 -19.95
CA PHE A 140 17.73 -3.11 -20.02
C PHE A 140 19.02 -3.95 -19.89
N GLY A 141 19.92 -3.55 -18.97
CA GLY A 141 21.20 -4.23 -18.75
C GLY A 141 22.34 -3.77 -19.67
N SER A 142 22.25 -2.61 -20.33
CA SER A 142 23.29 -2.05 -21.20
C SER A 142 24.62 -1.80 -20.51
N THR A 143 24.67 -1.77 -19.18
CA THR A 143 25.90 -1.61 -18.36
C THR A 143 26.57 -2.94 -18.02
N GLY A 144 26.07 -4.06 -18.55
CA GLY A 144 26.58 -5.41 -18.27
C GLY A 144 26.00 -6.03 -16.99
N LYS A 145 26.41 -7.28 -16.74
CA LYS A 145 26.10 -8.00 -15.49
C LYS A 145 27.18 -7.70 -14.45
#